data_1305083e7eda48d1aa62d6780f64b84e
#
_entry.id   1305083e7eda48d1aa62d6780f64b84e
#
_cell.length_a   1.000
_cell.length_b   1.000
_cell.length_c   1.000
_cell.angle_alpha   90.00
_cell.angle_beta   90.00
_cell.angle_gamma   90.00
#
_symmetry.space_group_name_H-M   'P 1'
#
loop_
_entity.id
_entity.type
_entity.pdbx_description
1 polymer ?
#
loop_
_entity_poly.entity_id
_entity_poly.type
_entity_poly.pdbx_seq_one_letter_code
_entity_poly.pdbx_strand_id
1 'polypeptide(L)'
;MKDKWGRTIDYLRLSLTDRCNLRCRYCMPEALASVGHDAVLRYEEMLLICRAALALGIDRFKITGGEPLVRKGAVAFMKALKEMDGVRSVTLTTNGLLLSEALPDLVRMGIDGINISLDSLDERQYASLTGGGELSVVRQALEQAAAQCVNVKVNAVLLAETRNQILPLAELARTYPVDVRFIELMPIGFGTTLAGLSEAETLSLLVRAYPDLAATGERRGNGPAS
;
A
#
# COMPACT_ATOMS: atom_id res chain seq x y z
N MET A 1 -4.52 -15.80 -16.79
CA MET A 1 -4.67 -15.26 -18.19
C MET A 1 -3.32 -14.80 -18.71
N LYS A 2 -3.04 -14.93 -20.02
CA LYS A 2 -1.83 -14.35 -20.64
C LYS A 2 -2.21 -13.20 -21.55
N ASP A 3 -1.45 -12.10 -21.50
CA ASP A 3 -1.60 -11.00 -22.43
C ASP A 3 -0.89 -11.28 -23.77
N LYS A 4 -1.04 -10.34 -24.74
CA LYS A 4 -0.41 -10.48 -26.09
C LYS A 4 1.13 -10.46 -26.05
N TRP A 5 1.75 -10.10 -24.92
CA TRP A 5 3.18 -10.08 -24.71
C TRP A 5 3.69 -11.32 -23.95
N GLY A 6 2.81 -12.32 -23.69
CA GLY A 6 3.12 -13.54 -22.97
C GLY A 6 3.19 -13.39 -21.44
N ARG A 7 2.87 -12.21 -20.88
CA ARG A 7 2.87 -11.99 -19.43
C ARG A 7 1.65 -12.65 -18.80
N THR A 8 1.84 -13.32 -17.68
CA THR A 8 0.74 -13.87 -16.89
C THR A 8 0.05 -12.74 -16.10
N ILE A 9 -1.24 -12.58 -16.31
CA ILE A 9 -2.09 -11.67 -15.54
C ILE A 9 -2.88 -12.53 -14.54
N ASP A 10 -2.46 -12.52 -13.29
CA ASP A 10 -3.04 -13.30 -12.18
C ASP A 10 -3.43 -12.40 -10.97
N TYR A 11 -3.41 -11.08 -11.17
CA TYR A 11 -3.52 -10.08 -10.13
C TYR A 11 -4.53 -9.00 -10.50
N LEU A 12 -5.43 -8.66 -9.57
CA LEU A 12 -6.40 -7.57 -9.69
C LEU A 12 -6.28 -6.59 -8.52
N ARG A 13 -6.25 -5.31 -8.83
CA ARG A 13 -6.30 -4.23 -7.83
C ARG A 13 -7.70 -3.66 -7.77
N LEU A 14 -8.31 -3.69 -6.57
CA LEU A 14 -9.66 -3.20 -6.31
C LEU A 14 -9.60 -1.93 -5.47
N SER A 15 -10.09 -0.84 -6.00
CA SER A 15 -10.31 0.40 -5.26
C SER A 15 -11.69 0.36 -4.63
N LEU A 16 -11.77 0.31 -3.30
CA LEU A 16 -13.06 0.24 -2.60
C LEU A 16 -13.77 1.58 -2.52
N THR A 17 -13.03 2.68 -2.54
CA THR A 17 -13.55 4.03 -2.35
C THR A 17 -12.58 5.07 -2.89
N ASP A 18 -13.10 6.21 -3.28
CA ASP A 18 -12.36 7.44 -3.57
C ASP A 18 -12.04 8.25 -2.31
N ARG A 19 -12.72 7.96 -1.18
CA ARG A 19 -12.55 8.70 0.07
C ARG A 19 -11.27 8.30 0.78
N CYS A 20 -10.62 9.30 1.39
CA CYS A 20 -9.46 9.12 2.24
C CYS A 20 -9.56 10.06 3.44
N ASN A 21 -9.04 9.63 4.59
CA ASN A 21 -8.92 10.45 5.80
C ASN A 21 -7.61 11.25 5.86
N LEU A 22 -6.77 11.17 4.82
CA LEU A 22 -5.60 12.01 4.59
C LEU A 22 -5.74 12.85 3.31
N ARG A 23 -4.88 13.89 3.19
CA ARG A 23 -4.79 14.78 2.03
C ARG A 23 -3.34 14.90 1.57
N CYS A 24 -2.74 13.74 1.19
CA CYS A 24 -1.36 13.71 0.75
C CYS A 24 -1.14 14.58 -0.48
N ARG A 25 -0.15 15.47 -0.41
CA ARG A 25 0.13 16.53 -1.40
C ARG A 25 0.36 16.01 -2.82
N TYR A 26 0.93 14.81 -2.94
CA TYR A 26 1.19 14.17 -4.24
C TYR A 26 0.03 13.32 -4.77
N CYS A 27 -0.99 13.04 -3.93
CA CYS A 27 -2.04 12.06 -4.27
C CYS A 27 -3.43 12.68 -4.40
N MET A 28 -3.90 13.36 -3.36
CA MET A 28 -5.31 13.78 -3.26
C MET A 28 -5.40 15.18 -2.64
N PRO A 29 -5.26 16.23 -3.44
CA PRO A 29 -5.41 17.61 -2.97
C PRO A 29 -6.87 17.90 -2.58
N GLU A 30 -7.03 18.97 -1.82
CA GLU A 30 -8.28 19.38 -1.18
C GLU A 30 -9.48 19.56 -2.13
N ALA A 31 -9.24 19.74 -3.42
CA ALA A 31 -10.25 20.12 -4.40
C ALA A 31 -10.89 18.96 -5.20
N LEU A 32 -10.57 17.70 -4.92
CA LEU A 32 -11.22 16.59 -5.62
C LEU A 32 -12.64 16.40 -5.10
N ALA A 33 -13.62 16.64 -5.98
CA ALA A 33 -15.01 16.28 -5.70
C ALA A 33 -15.09 14.76 -5.49
N SER A 34 -15.66 14.34 -4.34
CA SER A 34 -15.91 12.92 -4.13
C SER A 34 -16.95 12.42 -5.12
N VAL A 35 -16.76 11.21 -5.63
CA VAL A 35 -17.74 10.54 -6.45
C VAL A 35 -19.00 10.28 -5.61
N GLY A 36 -20.18 10.54 -6.19
CA GLY A 36 -21.44 10.28 -5.52
C GLY A 36 -21.57 8.83 -5.06
N HIS A 37 -22.28 8.60 -3.98
CA HIS A 37 -22.42 7.26 -3.38
C HIS A 37 -22.95 6.22 -4.39
N ASP A 38 -23.82 6.63 -5.31
CA ASP A 38 -24.44 5.78 -6.33
C ASP A 38 -23.49 5.41 -7.48
N ALA A 39 -22.35 6.09 -7.59
CA ALA A 39 -21.33 5.81 -8.60
C ALA A 39 -20.22 4.86 -8.09
N VAL A 40 -20.26 4.47 -6.81
CA VAL A 40 -19.33 3.51 -6.21
C VAL A 40 -19.98 2.13 -6.17
N LEU A 41 -19.32 1.12 -6.75
CA LEU A 41 -19.80 -0.26 -6.73
C LEU A 41 -20.09 -0.73 -5.30
N ARG A 42 -21.18 -1.47 -5.13
CA ARG A 42 -21.48 -2.17 -3.87
C ARG A 42 -20.55 -3.36 -3.70
N TYR A 43 -20.41 -3.85 -2.49
CA TYR A 43 -19.55 -4.99 -2.21
C TYR A 43 -19.97 -6.27 -2.93
N GLU A 44 -21.28 -6.47 -3.07
CA GLU A 44 -21.84 -7.61 -3.82
C GLU A 44 -21.44 -7.56 -5.31
N GLU A 45 -21.47 -6.38 -5.91
CA GLU A 45 -21.03 -6.17 -7.29
C GLU A 45 -19.54 -6.41 -7.46
N MET A 46 -18.74 -5.93 -6.49
CA MET A 46 -17.29 -6.21 -6.46
C MET A 46 -17.00 -7.70 -6.34
N LEU A 47 -17.76 -8.45 -5.51
CA LEU A 47 -17.59 -9.90 -5.40
C LEU A 47 -17.97 -10.62 -6.70
N LEU A 48 -18.97 -10.14 -7.45
CA LEU A 48 -19.29 -10.67 -8.79
C LEU A 48 -18.11 -10.46 -9.75
N ILE A 49 -17.51 -9.28 -9.75
CA ILE A 49 -16.30 -8.98 -10.54
C ILE A 49 -15.15 -9.94 -10.15
N CYS A 50 -14.95 -10.17 -8.85
CA CYS A 50 -13.91 -11.09 -8.37
C CYS A 50 -14.17 -12.53 -8.84
N ARG A 51 -15.40 -13.01 -8.83
CA ARG A 51 -15.77 -14.33 -9.39
C ARG A 51 -15.45 -14.42 -10.88
N ALA A 52 -15.79 -13.40 -11.64
CA ALA A 52 -15.45 -13.34 -13.07
C ALA A 52 -13.93 -13.33 -13.28
N ALA A 53 -13.19 -12.60 -12.45
CA ALA A 53 -11.72 -12.55 -12.49
C ALA A 53 -11.11 -13.94 -12.19
N LEU A 54 -11.63 -14.67 -11.18
CA LEU A 54 -11.21 -16.04 -10.87
C LEU A 54 -11.41 -16.99 -12.07
N ALA A 55 -12.55 -16.88 -12.75
CA ALA A 55 -12.83 -17.69 -13.96
C ALA A 55 -11.81 -17.40 -15.10
N LEU A 56 -11.17 -16.23 -15.09
CA LEU A 56 -10.11 -15.83 -16.03
C LEU A 56 -8.69 -16.19 -15.53
N GLY A 57 -8.57 -16.83 -14.34
CA GLY A 57 -7.29 -17.21 -13.75
C GLY A 57 -6.59 -16.07 -12.99
N ILE A 58 -7.33 -15.05 -12.56
CA ILE A 58 -6.86 -13.99 -11.66
C ILE A 58 -7.24 -14.40 -10.23
N ASP A 59 -6.27 -14.82 -9.44
CA ASP A 59 -6.48 -15.41 -8.12
C ASP A 59 -5.88 -14.59 -6.96
N ARG A 60 -5.30 -13.42 -7.28
CA ARG A 60 -4.65 -12.53 -6.32
C ARG A 60 -5.30 -11.16 -6.34
N PHE A 61 -5.73 -10.69 -5.19
CA PHE A 61 -6.46 -9.43 -5.06
C PHE A 61 -5.73 -8.48 -4.13
N LYS A 62 -5.54 -7.25 -4.56
CA LYS A 62 -5.06 -6.15 -3.72
C LYS A 62 -6.17 -5.15 -3.47
N ILE A 63 -6.48 -4.95 -2.21
CA ILE A 63 -7.46 -3.98 -1.77
C ILE A 63 -6.79 -2.64 -1.53
N THR A 64 -7.37 -1.60 -2.11
CA THR A 64 -6.89 -0.22 -2.06
C THR A 64 -8.07 0.73 -2.19
N GLY A 65 -7.82 2.01 -2.47
CA GLY A 65 -8.84 3.04 -2.66
C GLY A 65 -8.19 4.41 -2.57
N GLY A 66 -8.93 5.37 -2.04
CA GLY A 66 -8.37 6.41 -1.23
C GLY A 66 -7.77 5.75 0.02
N GLU A 67 -8.54 5.65 1.10
CA GLU A 67 -8.19 4.74 2.21
C GLU A 67 -9.29 3.66 2.34
N PRO A 68 -8.98 2.38 2.08
CA PRO A 68 -10.00 1.34 2.07
C PRO A 68 -10.70 1.14 3.41
N LEU A 69 -9.99 1.35 4.52
CA LEU A 69 -10.53 1.14 5.87
C LEU A 69 -11.54 2.23 6.30
N VAL A 70 -11.65 3.36 5.60
CA VAL A 70 -12.71 4.35 5.87
C VAL A 70 -14.07 3.87 5.36
N ARG A 71 -14.10 2.93 4.41
CA ARG A 71 -15.36 2.38 3.91
C ARG A 71 -15.90 1.33 4.89
N LYS A 72 -17.03 1.64 5.52
CA LYS A 72 -17.70 0.71 6.45
C LYS A 72 -17.88 -0.67 5.80
N GLY A 73 -17.50 -1.73 6.51
CA GLY A 73 -17.63 -3.11 6.01
C GLY A 73 -16.46 -3.59 5.14
N ALA A 74 -15.39 -2.80 4.96
CA ALA A 74 -14.23 -3.19 4.16
C ALA A 74 -13.58 -4.50 4.63
N VAL A 75 -13.44 -4.72 5.94
CA VAL A 75 -12.87 -5.96 6.49
C VAL A 75 -13.80 -7.15 6.22
N ALA A 76 -15.12 -6.98 6.37
CA ALA A 76 -16.09 -8.03 6.05
C ALA A 76 -16.07 -8.40 4.56
N PHE A 77 -15.93 -7.40 3.67
CA PHE A 77 -15.75 -7.63 2.23
C PHE A 77 -14.47 -8.44 1.96
N MET A 78 -13.33 -8.04 2.55
CA MET A 78 -12.05 -8.75 2.37
C MET A 78 -12.15 -10.20 2.88
N LYS A 79 -12.86 -10.43 3.99
CA LYS A 79 -13.14 -11.77 4.51
C LYS A 79 -13.95 -12.58 3.51
N ALA A 80 -15.07 -12.06 3.02
CA ALA A 80 -15.91 -12.74 2.04
C ALA A 80 -15.14 -13.05 0.73
N LEU A 81 -14.26 -12.15 0.31
CA LEU A 81 -13.38 -12.38 -0.84
C LEU A 81 -12.37 -13.49 -0.55
N LYS A 82 -11.75 -13.50 0.64
CA LYS A 82 -10.76 -14.52 1.02
C LYS A 82 -11.36 -15.92 1.13
N GLU A 83 -12.63 -16.02 1.51
CA GLU A 83 -13.38 -17.27 1.62
C GLU A 83 -13.90 -17.81 0.28
N MET A 84 -13.72 -17.07 -0.84
CA MET A 84 -14.12 -17.55 -2.15
C MET A 84 -13.15 -18.63 -2.66
N ASP A 85 -13.69 -19.74 -3.16
CA ASP A 85 -12.91 -20.81 -3.77
C ASP A 85 -12.05 -20.30 -4.93
N GLY A 86 -10.77 -20.67 -4.91
CA GLY A 86 -9.79 -20.26 -5.91
C GLY A 86 -9.05 -18.97 -5.59
N VAL A 87 -9.41 -18.20 -4.57
CA VAL A 87 -8.64 -17.03 -4.14
C VAL A 87 -7.37 -17.49 -3.45
N ARG A 88 -6.22 -17.13 -4.04
CA ARG A 88 -4.90 -17.46 -3.51
C ARG A 88 -4.43 -16.42 -2.49
N SER A 89 -4.63 -15.14 -2.77
CA SER A 89 -4.20 -14.11 -1.84
C SER A 89 -5.07 -12.86 -1.86
N VAL A 90 -5.26 -12.27 -0.68
CA VAL A 90 -5.88 -10.97 -0.46
C VAL A 90 -4.90 -10.10 0.32
N THR A 91 -4.49 -8.98 -0.24
CA THR A 91 -3.59 -8.02 0.39
C THR A 91 -4.23 -6.64 0.50
N LEU A 92 -3.84 -5.87 1.51
CA LEU A 92 -4.34 -4.52 1.78
C LEU A 92 -3.23 -3.48 1.55
N THR A 93 -3.58 -2.32 0.99
CA THR A 93 -2.75 -1.11 1.05
C THR A 93 -3.52 -0.05 1.82
N THR A 94 -2.93 0.48 2.87
CA THR A 94 -3.53 1.44 3.80
C THR A 94 -2.54 2.53 4.20
N ASN A 95 -3.05 3.68 4.62
CA ASN A 95 -2.24 4.73 5.24
C ASN A 95 -1.92 4.44 6.73
N GLY A 96 -2.50 3.40 7.30
CA GLY A 96 -2.21 2.91 8.64
C GLY A 96 -3.01 3.57 9.78
N LEU A 97 -3.69 4.69 9.58
CA LEU A 97 -4.40 5.40 10.66
C LEU A 97 -5.51 4.58 11.32
N LEU A 98 -6.19 3.73 10.54
CA LEU A 98 -7.27 2.86 11.04
C LEU A 98 -6.83 1.40 11.19
N LEU A 99 -5.55 1.12 10.95
CA LEU A 99 -5.06 -0.25 10.89
C LEU A 99 -5.08 -0.95 12.26
N SER A 100 -4.71 -0.26 13.33
CA SER A 100 -4.69 -0.85 14.68
C SER A 100 -6.06 -1.40 15.11
N GLU A 101 -7.14 -0.70 14.76
CA GLU A 101 -8.51 -1.15 15.03
C GLU A 101 -8.91 -2.34 14.16
N ALA A 102 -8.55 -2.32 12.88
CA ALA A 102 -8.90 -3.36 11.92
C ALA A 102 -8.02 -4.63 12.03
N LEU A 103 -6.82 -4.51 12.59
CA LEU A 103 -5.78 -5.55 12.56
C LEU A 103 -6.22 -6.89 13.16
N PRO A 104 -6.92 -6.96 14.32
CA PRO A 104 -7.36 -8.24 14.88
C PRO A 104 -8.26 -9.03 13.92
N ASP A 105 -9.15 -8.36 13.21
CA ASP A 105 -10.06 -9.00 12.26
C ASP A 105 -9.36 -9.37 10.95
N LEU A 106 -8.42 -8.54 10.48
CA LEU A 106 -7.57 -8.84 9.33
C LEU A 106 -6.70 -10.08 9.58
N VAL A 107 -6.10 -10.20 10.75
CA VAL A 107 -5.32 -11.38 11.14
C VAL A 107 -6.22 -12.62 11.25
N ARG A 108 -7.38 -12.50 11.90
CA ARG A 108 -8.33 -13.60 12.06
C ARG A 108 -8.84 -14.15 10.73
N MET A 109 -9.05 -13.29 9.73
CA MET A 109 -9.46 -13.73 8.39
C MET A 109 -8.32 -14.30 7.56
N GLY A 110 -7.07 -14.23 8.01
CA GLY A 110 -5.89 -14.71 7.31
C GLY A 110 -5.48 -13.80 6.15
N ILE A 111 -5.38 -12.47 6.37
CA ILE A 111 -4.84 -11.53 5.38
C ILE A 111 -3.43 -11.96 4.95
N ASP A 112 -3.13 -11.97 3.66
CA ASP A 112 -1.83 -12.44 3.13
C ASP A 112 -0.73 -11.38 3.15
N GLY A 113 -1.10 -10.12 3.33
CA GLY A 113 -0.13 -9.04 3.46
C GLY A 113 -0.75 -7.67 3.59
N ILE A 114 -0.04 -6.80 4.28
CA ILE A 114 -0.44 -5.41 4.53
C ILE A 114 0.67 -4.49 4.03
N ASN A 115 0.34 -3.56 3.14
CA ASN A 115 1.26 -2.50 2.74
C ASN A 115 0.84 -1.22 3.43
N ILE A 116 1.72 -0.65 4.24
CA ILE A 116 1.52 0.60 4.97
C ILE A 116 2.23 1.72 4.20
N SER A 117 1.50 2.76 3.82
CA SER A 117 2.08 3.94 3.19
C SER A 117 2.68 4.86 4.26
N LEU A 118 4.00 5.08 4.19
CA LEU A 118 4.72 5.86 5.19
C LEU A 118 5.94 6.53 4.55
N ASP A 119 5.86 7.84 4.31
CA ASP A 119 6.86 8.60 3.56
C ASP A 119 7.88 9.32 4.44
N SER A 120 7.63 9.41 5.75
CA SER A 120 8.51 10.08 6.71
C SER A 120 8.33 9.53 8.12
N LEU A 121 9.42 9.47 8.88
CA LEU A 121 9.46 9.18 10.31
C LEU A 121 9.66 10.45 11.17
N ASP A 122 9.66 11.62 10.54
CA ASP A 122 9.59 12.92 11.21
C ASP A 122 8.13 13.38 11.31
N GLU A 123 7.66 13.67 12.51
CA GLU A 123 6.25 14.01 12.78
C GLU A 123 5.77 15.25 12.01
N ARG A 124 6.60 16.30 11.98
CA ARG A 124 6.24 17.55 11.30
C ARG A 124 6.20 17.37 9.79
N GLN A 125 7.20 16.66 9.24
CA GLN A 125 7.28 16.37 7.83
C GLN A 125 6.12 15.46 7.40
N TYR A 126 5.83 14.40 8.18
CA TYR A 126 4.71 13.50 7.92
C TYR A 126 3.37 14.24 7.93
N ALA A 127 3.09 15.04 8.98
CA ALA A 127 1.87 15.81 9.05
C ALA A 127 1.72 16.80 7.88
N SER A 128 2.82 17.48 7.49
CA SER A 128 2.83 18.39 6.33
C SER A 128 2.54 17.67 5.01
N LEU A 129 3.14 16.49 4.80
CA LEU A 129 2.95 15.71 3.57
C LEU A 129 1.54 15.14 3.44
N THR A 130 0.96 14.70 4.55
CA THR A 130 -0.30 13.96 4.59
C THR A 130 -1.52 14.83 4.85
N GLY A 131 -1.33 16.13 5.09
CA GLY A 131 -2.42 17.06 5.42
C GLY A 131 -2.97 16.86 6.84
N GLY A 132 -2.09 16.55 7.81
CA GLY A 132 -2.44 16.47 9.23
C GLY A 132 -2.53 15.05 9.80
N GLY A 133 -1.91 14.05 9.14
CA GLY A 133 -1.83 12.71 9.70
C GLY A 133 -0.98 12.63 10.98
N GLU A 134 -1.33 11.71 11.89
CA GLU A 134 -0.60 11.44 13.13
C GLU A 134 0.38 10.27 12.93
N LEU A 135 1.67 10.57 12.87
CA LEU A 135 2.72 9.57 12.68
C LEU A 135 2.76 8.52 13.80
N SER A 136 2.53 8.93 15.05
CA SER A 136 2.52 8.04 16.21
C SER A 136 1.52 6.89 16.07
N VAL A 137 0.33 7.17 15.52
CA VAL A 137 -0.73 6.17 15.27
C VAL A 137 -0.26 5.16 14.21
N VAL A 138 0.36 5.65 13.12
CA VAL A 138 0.84 4.77 12.04
C VAL A 138 2.02 3.92 12.50
N ARG A 139 2.93 4.47 13.30
CA ARG A 139 4.04 3.71 13.88
C ARG A 139 3.54 2.60 14.80
N GLN A 140 2.60 2.91 15.67
CA GLN A 140 1.98 1.91 16.54
C GLN A 140 1.31 0.79 15.71
N ALA A 141 0.59 1.14 14.66
CA ALA A 141 -0.04 0.17 13.76
C ALA A 141 0.99 -0.71 13.02
N LEU A 142 2.12 -0.12 12.60
CA LEU A 142 3.25 -0.84 12.00
C LEU A 142 3.83 -1.85 12.98
N GLU A 143 4.13 -1.44 14.21
CA GLU A 143 4.69 -2.28 15.27
C GLU A 143 3.75 -3.45 15.59
N GLN A 144 2.46 -3.16 15.74
CA GLN A 144 1.45 -4.19 15.98
C GLN A 144 1.34 -5.18 14.81
N ALA A 145 1.32 -4.69 13.57
CA ALA A 145 1.25 -5.54 12.37
C ALA A 145 2.51 -6.39 12.22
N ALA A 146 3.70 -5.82 12.46
CA ALA A 146 4.98 -6.53 12.40
C ALA A 146 5.10 -7.63 13.46
N ALA A 147 4.43 -7.49 14.61
CA ALA A 147 4.39 -8.50 15.67
C ALA A 147 3.45 -9.68 15.33
N GLN A 148 2.61 -9.57 14.30
CA GLN A 148 1.76 -10.65 13.81
C GLN A 148 2.50 -11.46 12.72
N CYS A 149 2.11 -12.71 12.49
CA CYS A 149 2.65 -13.52 11.40
C CYS A 149 2.07 -13.11 10.02
N VAL A 150 2.14 -11.82 9.68
CA VAL A 150 1.61 -11.25 8.44
C VAL A 150 2.75 -10.60 7.65
N ASN A 151 2.75 -10.73 6.34
CA ASN A 151 3.68 -10.01 5.48
C ASN A 151 3.40 -8.50 5.51
N VAL A 152 4.24 -7.75 6.18
CA VAL A 152 4.13 -6.28 6.24
C VAL A 152 5.15 -5.64 5.31
N LYS A 153 4.69 -4.66 4.53
CA LYS A 153 5.54 -3.84 3.68
C LYS A 153 5.27 -2.36 3.97
N VAL A 154 6.33 -1.59 4.05
CA VAL A 154 6.28 -0.14 4.11
C VAL A 154 6.53 0.39 2.70
N ASN A 155 5.60 1.17 2.18
CA ASN A 155 5.74 1.87 0.90
C ASN A 155 6.04 3.34 1.16
N ALA A 156 7.14 3.84 0.63
CA ALA A 156 7.54 5.23 0.72
C ALA A 156 7.71 5.85 -0.67
N VAL A 157 7.00 6.93 -0.94
CA VAL A 157 7.15 7.70 -2.18
C VAL A 157 8.40 8.58 -2.07
N LEU A 158 9.25 8.48 -3.09
CA LEU A 158 10.51 9.21 -3.16
C LEU A 158 10.27 10.67 -3.59
N LEU A 159 10.18 11.55 -2.60
CA LEU A 159 10.11 13.00 -2.79
C LEU A 159 11.46 13.65 -2.47
N ALA A 160 11.83 14.70 -3.21
CA ALA A 160 13.07 15.44 -2.94
C ALA A 160 13.09 16.00 -1.49
N GLU A 161 11.95 16.43 -0.99
CA GLU A 161 11.78 16.96 0.37
C GLU A 161 11.91 15.87 1.46
N THR A 162 11.68 14.57 1.14
CA THR A 162 11.86 13.45 2.08
C THR A 162 13.17 12.71 1.92
N ARG A 163 14.14 13.26 1.18
CA ARG A 163 15.46 12.66 0.98
C ARG A 163 16.14 12.24 2.28
N ASN A 164 15.96 13.03 3.35
CA ASN A 164 16.50 12.74 4.69
C ASN A 164 15.84 11.53 5.37
N GLN A 165 14.72 11.05 4.86
CA GLN A 165 13.96 9.93 5.42
C GLN A 165 14.35 8.57 4.81
N ILE A 166 15.14 8.55 3.73
CA ILE A 166 15.52 7.29 3.07
C ILE A 166 16.23 6.34 4.05
N LEU A 167 17.23 6.82 4.77
CA LEU A 167 17.96 5.99 5.73
C LEU A 167 17.11 5.61 6.95
N PRO A 168 16.42 6.53 7.63
CA PRO A 168 15.52 6.17 8.72
C PRO A 168 14.44 5.16 8.31
N LEU A 169 13.85 5.29 7.12
CA LEU A 169 12.88 4.32 6.62
C LEU A 169 13.52 2.96 6.31
N ALA A 170 14.71 2.93 5.72
CA ALA A 170 15.44 1.69 5.48
C ALA A 170 15.75 0.92 6.78
N GLU A 171 16.04 1.63 7.88
CA GLU A 171 16.28 1.02 9.19
C GLU A 171 15.08 0.28 9.76
N LEU A 172 13.85 0.57 9.28
CA LEU A 172 12.67 -0.21 9.67
C LEU A 172 12.80 -1.69 9.33
N ALA A 173 13.44 -2.03 8.19
CA ALA A 173 13.67 -3.42 7.80
C ALA A 173 14.72 -4.14 8.67
N ARG A 174 15.54 -3.40 9.42
CA ARG A 174 16.48 -3.96 10.41
C ARG A 174 15.84 -4.10 11.78
N THR A 175 14.89 -3.23 12.10
CA THR A 175 14.22 -3.16 13.39
C THR A 175 13.02 -4.12 13.47
N TYR A 176 12.30 -4.27 12.37
CA TYR A 176 11.08 -5.07 12.29
C TYR A 176 11.14 -6.07 11.13
N PRO A 177 10.40 -7.17 11.17
CA PRO A 177 10.29 -8.12 10.05
C PRO A 177 9.39 -7.56 8.94
N VAL A 178 9.84 -6.48 8.31
CA VAL A 178 9.11 -5.77 7.24
C VAL A 178 9.99 -5.56 6.02
N ASP A 179 9.39 -5.51 4.84
CA ASP A 179 10.06 -5.03 3.63
C ASP A 179 9.81 -3.52 3.48
N VAL A 180 10.84 -2.74 3.18
CA VAL A 180 10.69 -1.33 2.82
C VAL A 180 10.82 -1.18 1.31
N ARG A 181 9.86 -0.49 0.70
CA ARG A 181 9.83 -0.21 -0.73
C ARG A 181 9.87 1.28 -0.97
N PHE A 182 10.88 1.70 -1.66
CA PHE A 182 10.97 3.06 -2.19
C PHE A 182 10.33 3.10 -3.58
N ILE A 183 9.40 4.03 -3.78
CA ILE A 183 8.60 4.14 -5.00
C ILE A 183 8.86 5.50 -5.62
N GLU A 184 9.37 5.52 -6.85
CA GLU A 184 9.54 6.77 -7.58
C GLU A 184 8.20 7.51 -7.74
N LEU A 185 8.26 8.84 -7.57
CA LEU A 185 7.11 9.68 -7.81
C LEU A 185 6.73 9.63 -9.28
N MET A 186 5.53 9.15 -9.57
CA MET A 186 5.00 9.15 -10.93
C MET A 186 4.58 10.57 -11.34
N PRO A 187 5.00 11.06 -12.52
CA PRO A 187 4.65 12.39 -13.01
C PRO A 187 3.23 12.43 -13.59
N ILE A 188 2.24 12.06 -12.76
CA ILE A 188 0.81 12.06 -13.10
C ILE A 188 0.03 12.84 -12.05
N GLY A 189 -1.05 13.48 -12.44
CA GLY A 189 -1.87 14.29 -11.54
C GLY A 189 -1.03 15.33 -10.80
N PHE A 190 -1.17 15.37 -9.47
CA PHE A 190 -0.42 16.32 -8.62
C PHE A 190 1.06 15.95 -8.44
N GLY A 191 1.45 14.72 -8.74
CA GLY A 191 2.85 14.34 -8.79
C GLY A 191 3.68 15.15 -9.79
N THR A 192 3.05 15.76 -10.82
CA THR A 192 3.72 16.64 -11.78
C THR A 192 4.22 17.96 -11.18
N THR A 193 3.69 18.36 -10.04
CA THR A 193 4.02 19.62 -9.36
C THR A 193 5.11 19.49 -8.29
N LEU A 194 5.54 18.26 -8.01
CA LEU A 194 6.51 17.96 -6.98
C LEU A 194 7.80 17.39 -7.58
N ALA A 195 8.92 17.68 -6.92
CA ALA A 195 10.19 17.07 -7.28
C ALA A 195 10.31 15.69 -6.62
N GLY A 196 10.57 14.66 -7.41
CA GLY A 196 10.89 13.30 -6.95
C GLY A 196 12.39 13.08 -6.83
N LEU A 197 12.75 11.94 -6.23
CA LEU A 197 14.10 11.35 -6.30
C LEU A 197 14.03 10.12 -7.19
N SER A 198 15.09 9.90 -7.96
CA SER A 198 15.24 8.71 -8.78
C SER A 198 15.66 7.49 -7.94
N GLU A 199 15.42 6.30 -8.48
CA GLU A 199 15.93 5.04 -7.94
C GLU A 199 17.46 5.08 -7.80
N ALA A 200 18.17 5.60 -8.82
CA ALA A 200 19.62 5.69 -8.82
C ALA A 200 20.17 6.57 -7.69
N GLU A 201 19.55 7.72 -7.42
CA GLU A 201 19.93 8.60 -6.31
C GLU A 201 19.67 7.92 -4.97
N THR A 202 18.52 7.25 -4.82
CA THR A 202 18.14 6.52 -3.61
C THR A 202 19.11 5.36 -3.35
N LEU A 203 19.40 4.56 -4.37
CA LEU A 203 20.35 3.45 -4.28
C LEU A 203 21.75 3.95 -3.91
N SER A 204 22.20 5.07 -4.49
CA SER A 204 23.49 5.68 -4.13
C SER A 204 23.58 6.09 -2.66
N LEU A 205 22.48 6.59 -2.08
CA LEU A 205 22.42 6.92 -0.65
C LEU A 205 22.49 5.65 0.21
N LEU A 206 21.74 4.62 -0.15
CA LEU A 206 21.69 3.35 0.58
C LEU A 206 23.04 2.63 0.54
N VAL A 207 23.66 2.49 -0.64
CA VAL A 207 24.99 1.83 -0.77
C VAL A 207 26.08 2.57 0.01
N ARG A 208 26.02 3.91 0.04
CA ARG A 208 26.97 4.70 0.83
C ARG A 208 26.82 4.47 2.33
N ALA A 209 25.58 4.32 2.81
CA ALA A 209 25.29 4.09 4.22
C ALA A 209 25.48 2.62 4.63
N TYR A 210 25.23 1.71 3.70
CA TYR A 210 25.30 0.26 3.89
C TYR A 210 26.21 -0.35 2.80
N PRO A 211 27.54 -0.36 3.00
CA PRO A 211 28.48 -0.86 1.98
C PRO A 211 28.28 -2.32 1.58
N ASP A 212 27.69 -3.12 2.49
CA ASP A 212 27.39 -4.54 2.27
C ASP A 212 26.04 -4.79 1.58
N LEU A 213 25.32 -3.73 1.21
CA LEU A 213 24.05 -3.84 0.49
C LEU A 213 24.29 -4.47 -0.87
N ALA A 214 23.67 -5.61 -1.12
CA ALA A 214 23.77 -6.34 -2.38
C ALA A 214 22.41 -6.76 -2.90
N ALA A 215 22.28 -6.81 -4.23
CA ALA A 215 21.08 -7.36 -4.86
C ALA A 215 21.01 -8.87 -4.61
N THR A 216 19.90 -9.34 -4.04
CA THR A 216 19.70 -10.77 -3.76
C THR A 216 19.17 -11.55 -4.96
N GLY A 217 18.60 -10.88 -5.96
CA GLY A 217 17.86 -11.51 -7.05
C GLY A 217 16.52 -12.13 -6.62
N GLU A 218 16.18 -12.06 -5.35
CA GLU A 218 14.91 -12.57 -4.83
C GLU A 218 13.74 -11.64 -5.19
N ARG A 219 12.70 -12.21 -5.74
CA ARG A 219 11.46 -11.49 -5.97
C ARG A 219 10.56 -11.61 -4.74
N ARG A 220 10.42 -10.53 -3.97
CA ARG A 220 9.56 -10.47 -2.80
C ARG A 220 8.25 -9.77 -3.11
N GLY A 221 7.17 -10.53 -3.19
CA GLY A 221 5.80 -10.02 -3.38
C GLY A 221 5.11 -10.54 -4.63
N ASN A 222 3.82 -10.23 -4.71
CA ASN A 222 2.91 -10.73 -5.76
C ASN A 222 2.55 -9.66 -6.79
N GLY A 223 3.10 -8.46 -6.69
CA GLY A 223 2.83 -7.35 -7.60
C GLY A 223 3.79 -7.31 -8.80
N PRO A 224 3.55 -6.43 -9.77
CA PRO A 224 4.42 -6.23 -10.93
C PRO A 224 5.77 -5.59 -10.57
N ALA A 225 5.88 -4.95 -9.42
CA ALA A 225 7.14 -4.40 -8.92
C ALA A 225 7.95 -5.50 -8.24
N SER A 226 9.17 -5.67 -8.71
CA SER A 226 10.20 -6.55 -8.13
C SER A 226 11.06 -5.80 -7.17
#